data_d99debd7b67d61a405d8530011fcc858
#
_entry.id   d99debd7b67d61a405d8530011fcc858
#
_cell.length_a   1.000
_cell.length_b   1.000
_cell.length_c   1.000
_cell.angle_alpha   90.00
_cell.angle_beta   90.00
_cell.angle_gamma   90.00
#
_symmetry.space_group_name_H-M   'P 1'
#
loop_
_entity.id
_entity.type
_entity.pdbx_description
1 polymer ?
#
loop_
_entity_poly.entity_id
_entity_poly.type
_entity_poly.pdbx_seq_one_letter_code
_entity_poly.pdbx_strand_id
1 'polypeptide(L)'
;MSTAYFDLQPELHFFLPRDKRDVTIALSFKGRQSLKHLIESLGVPHTEVGQVTVNGQARSLDTLPHNGDRIEIRPAAPGCPLEPRFLLDSHLGRLAAYLRMLGFDCLYNNDNGCVVGNHYHDDGIAGILAEDPRILLTRDRRLLMRKVVQHGYCLRSLEPPEQLVEVVHRFDLVVKIAPLHRCLRCNHPLQAVSKEAVLDRLQPLTKRYFDEFHLCPACDKIYWKGSHVERMEKLIESVKRISYG
;
A
#
# COMPACT_ATOMS: atom_id res chain seq x y z
N MET A 1 -22.59 -30.26 9.24
CA MET A 1 -21.36 -29.51 9.48
C MET A 1 -20.36 -30.03 8.46
N SER A 2 -19.77 -29.19 7.65
CA SER A 2 -18.78 -29.58 6.63
C SER A 2 -17.40 -29.20 7.11
N THR A 3 -16.37 -29.92 6.67
CA THR A 3 -14.97 -29.60 6.98
C THR A 3 -14.18 -29.52 5.67
N ALA A 4 -13.36 -28.50 5.51
CA ALA A 4 -12.43 -28.36 4.41
C ALA A 4 -11.01 -28.18 4.95
N TYR A 5 -10.01 -28.50 4.13
CA TYR A 5 -8.60 -28.53 4.49
C TYR A 5 -7.86 -27.45 3.75
N PHE A 6 -7.19 -26.56 4.48
CA PHE A 6 -6.54 -25.38 3.94
C PHE A 6 -5.02 -25.48 4.10
N ASP A 7 -4.32 -25.37 2.98
CA ASP A 7 -2.86 -25.30 2.89
C ASP A 7 -2.45 -23.90 2.41
N LEU A 8 -1.75 -23.14 3.26
CA LEU A 8 -1.32 -21.78 2.96
C LEU A 8 0.18 -21.74 2.71
N GLN A 9 0.59 -21.03 1.68
CA GLN A 9 2.01 -20.78 1.41
C GLN A 9 2.67 -19.97 2.54
N PRO A 10 3.99 -20.16 2.79
CA PRO A 10 4.71 -19.55 3.92
C PRO A 10 4.57 -18.04 4.05
N GLU A 11 4.48 -17.29 2.93
CA GLU A 11 4.31 -15.85 2.92
C GLU A 11 3.00 -15.38 3.58
N LEU A 12 1.99 -16.27 3.63
CA LEU A 12 0.72 -16.00 4.29
C LEU A 12 0.73 -16.38 5.79
N HIS A 13 1.77 -17.07 6.26
CA HIS A 13 1.89 -17.47 7.67
C HIS A 13 2.00 -16.30 8.64
N PHE A 14 2.36 -15.10 8.14
CA PHE A 14 2.28 -13.85 8.92
C PHE A 14 0.89 -13.62 9.53
N PHE A 15 -0.15 -14.05 8.85
CA PHE A 15 -1.54 -13.88 9.27
C PHE A 15 -2.02 -14.96 10.23
N LEU A 16 -1.32 -16.09 10.30
CA LEU A 16 -1.72 -17.26 11.07
C LEU A 16 -1.12 -17.27 12.48
N PRO A 17 -1.85 -17.80 13.47
CA PRO A 17 -1.29 -18.20 14.75
C PRO A 17 -0.15 -19.20 14.55
N ARG A 18 0.79 -19.26 15.50
CA ARG A 18 2.00 -20.10 15.37
C ARG A 18 1.70 -21.59 15.22
N ASP A 19 0.68 -22.08 15.90
CA ASP A 19 0.23 -23.47 15.87
C ASP A 19 -0.46 -23.89 14.57
N LYS A 20 -0.79 -22.91 13.71
CA LYS A 20 -1.43 -23.14 12.39
C LYS A 20 -0.50 -22.90 11.20
N ARG A 21 0.78 -22.68 11.45
CA ARG A 21 1.78 -22.50 10.40
C ARG A 21 2.36 -23.86 10.00
N ASP A 22 2.71 -24.02 8.73
CA ASP A 22 3.34 -25.23 8.18
C ASP A 22 2.51 -26.52 8.38
N VAL A 23 1.20 -26.38 8.58
CA VAL A 23 0.27 -27.49 8.74
C VAL A 23 -1.00 -27.29 7.91
N THR A 24 -1.59 -28.39 7.47
CA THR A 24 -2.93 -28.35 6.87
C THR A 24 -3.96 -27.99 7.94
N ILE A 25 -4.71 -26.94 7.74
CA ILE A 25 -5.72 -26.45 8.68
C ILE A 25 -7.07 -27.06 8.35
N ALA A 26 -7.59 -27.93 9.22
CA ALA A 26 -8.96 -28.43 9.13
C ALA A 26 -9.93 -27.39 9.68
N LEU A 27 -10.74 -26.77 8.79
CA LEU A 27 -11.73 -25.77 9.17
C LEU A 27 -13.13 -26.30 8.98
N SER A 28 -13.89 -26.34 10.07
CA SER A 28 -15.29 -26.74 10.05
C SER A 28 -16.20 -25.52 9.86
N PHE A 29 -17.20 -25.66 9.00
CA PHE A 29 -18.12 -24.58 8.67
C PHE A 29 -19.58 -25.06 8.53
N LYS A 30 -20.54 -24.15 8.63
CA LYS A 30 -21.97 -24.41 8.50
C LYS A 30 -22.58 -23.53 7.41
N GLY A 31 -23.52 -24.07 6.68
CA GLY A 31 -24.23 -23.34 5.64
C GLY A 31 -23.38 -23.04 4.40
N ARG A 32 -23.80 -22.04 3.65
CA ARG A 32 -23.13 -21.62 2.39
C ARG A 32 -22.16 -20.48 2.69
N GLN A 33 -20.89 -20.80 2.85
CA GLN A 33 -19.81 -19.83 3.08
C GLN A 33 -18.81 -19.90 1.93
N SER A 34 -18.44 -18.75 1.37
CA SER A 34 -17.46 -18.67 0.29
C SER A 34 -16.03 -18.90 0.79
N LEU A 35 -15.13 -19.25 -0.12
CA LEU A 35 -13.70 -19.34 0.18
C LEU A 35 -13.17 -18.05 0.77
N LYS A 36 -13.61 -16.88 0.25
CA LYS A 36 -13.27 -15.56 0.83
C LYS A 36 -13.58 -15.53 2.32
N HIS A 37 -14.80 -15.86 2.70
CA HIS A 37 -15.22 -15.81 4.11
C HIS A 37 -14.41 -16.76 4.99
N LEU A 38 -14.17 -17.98 4.51
CA LEU A 38 -13.40 -18.99 5.27
C LEU A 38 -11.93 -18.58 5.43
N ILE A 39 -11.30 -18.05 4.38
CA ILE A 39 -9.91 -17.54 4.40
C ILE A 39 -9.78 -16.35 5.35
N GLU A 40 -10.72 -15.42 5.30
CA GLU A 40 -10.76 -14.26 6.21
C GLU A 40 -11.00 -14.69 7.67
N SER A 41 -11.77 -15.76 7.91
CA SER A 41 -11.93 -16.32 9.25
C SER A 41 -10.65 -16.95 9.83
N LEU A 42 -9.70 -17.33 8.97
CA LEU A 42 -8.34 -17.74 9.37
C LEU A 42 -7.43 -16.54 9.70
N GLY A 43 -7.88 -15.31 9.39
CA GLY A 43 -7.15 -14.06 9.63
C GLY A 43 -6.40 -13.52 8.41
N VAL A 44 -6.55 -14.14 7.24
CA VAL A 44 -5.90 -13.74 5.99
C VAL A 44 -6.82 -12.82 5.19
N PRO A 45 -6.47 -11.54 4.96
CA PRO A 45 -7.25 -10.64 4.12
C PRO A 45 -7.30 -11.14 2.67
N HIS A 46 -8.44 -11.04 2.03
CA HIS A 46 -8.59 -11.44 0.62
C HIS A 46 -7.66 -10.68 -0.32
N THR A 47 -7.25 -9.46 0.03
CA THR A 47 -6.29 -8.65 -0.76
C THR A 47 -4.86 -9.21 -0.78
N GLU A 48 -4.54 -10.12 0.14
CA GLU A 48 -3.24 -10.81 0.22
C GLU A 48 -3.25 -12.14 -0.57
N VAL A 49 -4.43 -12.58 -0.99
CA VAL A 49 -4.62 -13.85 -1.69
C VAL A 49 -4.49 -13.61 -3.20
N GLY A 50 -3.61 -14.38 -3.83
CA GLY A 50 -3.45 -14.40 -5.29
C GLY A 50 -4.25 -15.53 -5.92
N GLN A 51 -3.70 -16.72 -5.92
CA GLN A 51 -4.34 -17.89 -6.52
C GLN A 51 -4.91 -18.81 -5.43
N VAL A 52 -6.12 -19.30 -5.68
CA VAL A 52 -6.73 -20.36 -4.87
C VAL A 52 -7.04 -21.56 -5.77
N THR A 53 -6.68 -22.74 -5.32
CA THR A 53 -7.11 -24.00 -5.96
C THR A 53 -7.97 -24.80 -5.01
N VAL A 54 -8.96 -25.49 -5.56
CA VAL A 54 -9.77 -26.50 -4.84
C VAL A 54 -9.58 -27.82 -5.54
N ASN A 55 -9.05 -28.82 -4.83
CA ASN A 55 -8.71 -30.13 -5.36
C ASN A 55 -7.84 -30.02 -6.64
N GLY A 56 -6.86 -29.11 -6.63
CA GLY A 56 -5.95 -28.85 -7.75
C GLY A 56 -6.51 -28.00 -8.89
N GLN A 57 -7.77 -27.56 -8.84
CA GLN A 57 -8.40 -26.72 -9.86
C GLN A 57 -8.49 -25.27 -9.39
N ALA A 58 -8.03 -24.31 -10.22
CA ALA A 58 -8.16 -22.90 -9.92
C ALA A 58 -9.62 -22.47 -9.72
N ARG A 59 -9.89 -21.70 -8.65
CA ARG A 59 -11.22 -21.24 -8.30
C ARG A 59 -11.18 -19.77 -7.86
N SER A 60 -12.33 -19.10 -7.99
CA SER A 60 -12.52 -17.74 -7.44
C SER A 60 -12.79 -17.78 -5.94
N LEU A 61 -12.58 -16.67 -5.27
CA LEU A 61 -12.85 -16.50 -3.84
C LEU A 61 -14.36 -16.61 -3.49
N ASP A 62 -15.24 -16.47 -4.46
CA ASP A 62 -16.69 -16.62 -4.28
C ASP A 62 -17.16 -18.07 -4.32
N THR A 63 -16.28 -19.00 -4.66
CA THR A 63 -16.57 -20.43 -4.69
C THR A 63 -17.00 -20.93 -3.32
N LEU A 64 -18.05 -21.77 -3.30
CA LEU A 64 -18.53 -22.43 -2.11
C LEU A 64 -17.88 -23.83 -2.01
N PRO A 65 -17.02 -24.07 -1.03
CA PRO A 65 -16.38 -25.36 -0.88
C PRO A 65 -17.34 -26.42 -0.32
N HIS A 66 -17.02 -27.68 -0.59
CA HIS A 66 -17.77 -28.85 -0.11
C HIS A 66 -17.01 -29.55 1.03
N ASN A 67 -17.70 -30.49 1.67
CA ASN A 67 -17.07 -31.29 2.70
C ASN A 67 -15.94 -32.17 2.11
N GLY A 68 -14.76 -32.13 2.72
CA GLY A 68 -13.58 -32.87 2.29
C GLY A 68 -12.71 -32.16 1.26
N ASP A 69 -13.09 -30.96 0.77
CA ASP A 69 -12.28 -30.22 -0.20
C ASP A 69 -10.91 -29.84 0.38
N ARG A 70 -9.89 -29.92 -0.50
CA ARG A 70 -8.52 -29.44 -0.23
C ARG A 70 -8.31 -28.13 -0.96
N ILE A 71 -7.98 -27.07 -0.20
CA ILE A 71 -7.83 -25.72 -0.67
C ILE A 71 -6.38 -25.29 -0.49
N GLU A 72 -5.69 -25.00 -1.60
CA GLU A 72 -4.35 -24.41 -1.58
C GLU A 72 -4.44 -22.92 -1.85
N ILE A 73 -3.75 -22.11 -1.03
CA ILE A 73 -3.78 -20.66 -1.10
C ILE A 73 -2.38 -20.11 -1.33
N ARG A 74 -2.21 -19.39 -2.41
CA ARG A 74 -0.97 -18.69 -2.74
C ARG A 74 -1.11 -17.20 -2.50
N PRO A 75 -0.01 -16.51 -2.09
CA PRO A 75 -0.02 -15.07 -1.93
C PRO A 75 -0.25 -14.36 -3.26
N ALA A 76 -0.74 -13.15 -3.18
CA ALA A 76 -0.81 -12.27 -4.34
C ALA A 76 0.62 -11.98 -4.85
N ALA A 77 0.84 -12.20 -6.15
CA ALA A 77 2.12 -11.98 -6.79
C ALA A 77 2.57 -10.50 -6.66
N PRO A 78 3.89 -10.22 -6.64
CA PRO A 78 4.38 -8.86 -6.79
C PRO A 78 3.84 -8.20 -8.06
N GLY A 79 3.61 -6.89 -7.98
CA GLY A 79 3.10 -6.10 -9.09
C GLY A 79 1.96 -5.17 -8.69
N CYS A 80 1.72 -4.15 -9.51
CA CYS A 80 0.71 -3.15 -9.25
C CYS A 80 -0.53 -3.43 -10.09
N PRO A 81 -1.67 -3.80 -9.46
CA PRO A 81 -2.89 -4.16 -10.19
C PRO A 81 -3.60 -2.95 -10.82
N LEU A 82 -3.23 -1.74 -10.39
CA LEU A 82 -3.76 -0.46 -10.84
C LEU A 82 -2.61 0.52 -11.10
N GLU A 83 -2.92 1.73 -11.61
CA GLU A 83 -2.02 2.87 -11.44
C GLU A 83 -1.65 3.01 -9.97
N PRO A 84 -0.35 3.24 -9.63
CA PRO A 84 0.13 3.24 -8.25
C PRO A 84 -0.37 4.46 -7.47
N ARG A 85 -1.64 4.44 -7.13
CA ARG A 85 -2.36 5.42 -6.31
C ARG A 85 -2.70 4.77 -4.99
N PHE A 86 -2.22 5.36 -3.91
CA PHE A 86 -2.32 4.76 -2.59
C PHE A 86 -3.28 5.54 -1.68
N LEU A 87 -3.92 4.82 -0.77
CA LEU A 87 -4.63 5.37 0.38
C LEU A 87 -4.00 4.78 1.64
N LEU A 88 -3.54 5.61 2.55
CA LEU A 88 -2.87 5.20 3.77
C LEU A 88 -3.72 5.47 5.00
N ASP A 89 -3.68 4.51 5.90
CA ASP A 89 -4.27 4.61 7.24
C ASP A 89 -3.55 5.68 8.11
N SER A 90 -4.25 6.19 9.13
CA SER A 90 -3.88 7.34 9.97
C SER A 90 -2.50 7.26 10.64
N HIS A 91 -1.95 6.06 10.82
CA HIS A 91 -0.65 5.86 11.47
C HIS A 91 0.55 5.84 10.51
N LEU A 92 0.33 5.97 9.20
CA LEU A 92 1.33 5.80 8.17
C LEU A 92 1.83 7.12 7.54
N GLY A 93 1.76 8.23 8.28
CA GLY A 93 2.10 9.56 7.75
C GLY A 93 3.53 9.71 7.24
N ARG A 94 4.51 9.04 7.85
CA ARG A 94 5.90 9.05 7.34
C ARG A 94 6.02 8.25 6.05
N LEU A 95 5.37 7.12 5.94
CA LEU A 95 5.31 6.35 4.69
C LEU A 95 4.62 7.15 3.58
N ALA A 96 3.53 7.87 3.90
CA ALA A 96 2.87 8.77 2.95
C ALA A 96 3.84 9.82 2.39
N ALA A 97 4.63 10.46 3.26
CA ALA A 97 5.64 11.44 2.85
C ALA A 97 6.73 10.79 1.97
N TYR A 98 7.18 9.58 2.28
CA TYR A 98 8.15 8.86 1.47
C TYR A 98 7.60 8.46 0.09
N LEU A 99 6.37 7.96 0.01
CA LEU A 99 5.74 7.63 -1.27
C LEU A 99 5.55 8.87 -2.15
N ARG A 100 5.09 10.00 -1.57
CA ARG A 100 5.00 11.29 -2.28
C ARG A 100 6.36 11.79 -2.73
N MET A 101 7.40 11.58 -1.93
CA MET A 101 8.77 11.93 -2.27
C MET A 101 9.27 11.15 -3.49
N LEU A 102 8.85 9.89 -3.63
CA LEU A 102 9.09 9.06 -4.81
C LEU A 102 8.19 9.43 -6.00
N GLY A 103 7.23 10.37 -5.83
CA GLY A 103 6.35 10.86 -6.89
C GLY A 103 4.97 10.19 -6.95
N PHE A 104 4.67 9.24 -6.06
CA PHE A 104 3.40 8.54 -6.08
C PHE A 104 2.24 9.35 -5.51
N ASP A 105 1.06 9.18 -6.12
CA ASP A 105 -0.18 9.70 -5.59
C ASP A 105 -0.57 8.94 -4.33
N CYS A 106 -0.54 9.63 -3.20
CA CYS A 106 -0.74 9.03 -1.91
C CYS A 106 -1.65 9.88 -1.03
N LEU A 107 -2.90 9.48 -0.87
CA LEU A 107 -3.81 10.06 0.09
C LEU A 107 -3.51 9.50 1.49
N TYR A 108 -3.55 10.37 2.47
CA TYR A 108 -3.30 10.05 3.86
C TYR A 108 -4.38 10.65 4.74
N ASN A 109 -4.92 9.84 5.62
CA ASN A 109 -6.11 10.18 6.43
C ASN A 109 -5.94 11.38 7.39
N ASN A 110 -4.75 11.96 7.50
CA ASN A 110 -4.45 13.06 8.42
C ASN A 110 -3.88 14.30 7.71
N ASP A 111 -4.11 14.44 6.41
CA ASP A 111 -3.69 15.60 5.63
C ASP A 111 -4.52 16.83 6.01
N ASN A 112 -4.08 17.53 7.06
CA ASN A 112 -4.70 18.78 7.54
C ASN A 112 -4.84 19.79 6.39
N GLY A 113 -6.04 19.92 5.87
CA GLY A 113 -6.49 21.11 5.12
C GLY A 113 -6.42 21.06 3.60
N CYS A 114 -5.99 20.00 2.94
CA CYS A 114 -5.95 19.94 1.46
C CYS A 114 -6.77 18.79 0.85
N VAL A 115 -7.39 17.95 1.65
CA VAL A 115 -8.38 16.98 1.18
C VAL A 115 -9.72 17.33 1.82
N VAL A 116 -10.70 17.57 0.97
CA VAL A 116 -12.04 17.98 1.33
C VAL A 116 -12.63 16.98 2.33
N GLY A 117 -12.95 17.49 3.53
CA GLY A 117 -13.86 16.85 4.47
C GLY A 117 -13.25 15.91 5.50
N ASN A 118 -13.45 16.26 6.74
CA ASN A 118 -13.49 15.47 7.98
C ASN A 118 -12.56 14.24 8.11
N HIS A 119 -11.95 14.15 9.29
CA HIS A 119 -11.25 12.97 9.80
C HIS A 119 -11.90 11.68 9.33
N TYR A 120 -11.21 10.95 8.45
CA TYR A 120 -11.70 9.67 7.96
C TYR A 120 -11.56 8.64 9.08
N HIS A 121 -12.62 8.42 9.82
CA HIS A 121 -12.83 7.14 10.50
C HIS A 121 -12.91 6.04 9.43
N ASP A 122 -12.88 4.79 9.83
CA ASP A 122 -12.97 3.62 8.93
C ASP A 122 -14.05 3.75 7.84
N ASP A 123 -15.15 4.46 8.10
CA ASP A 123 -16.21 4.72 7.12
C ASP A 123 -15.79 5.72 6.03
N GLY A 124 -14.90 6.65 6.35
CA GLY A 124 -14.36 7.60 5.36
C GLY A 124 -13.38 6.94 4.37
N ILE A 125 -12.59 5.96 4.82
CA ILE A 125 -11.75 5.13 3.92
C ILE A 125 -12.63 4.37 2.93
N ALA A 126 -13.76 3.81 3.40
CA ALA A 126 -14.70 3.12 2.55
C ALA A 126 -15.34 4.05 1.51
N GLY A 127 -15.70 5.29 1.89
CA GLY A 127 -16.22 6.30 0.98
C GLY A 127 -15.23 6.67 -0.12
N ILE A 128 -13.95 6.93 0.23
CA ILE A 128 -12.92 7.24 -0.76
C ILE A 128 -12.76 6.10 -1.75
N LEU A 129 -12.62 4.86 -1.26
CA LEU A 129 -12.37 3.69 -2.12
C LEU A 129 -13.53 3.36 -3.05
N ALA A 130 -14.77 3.76 -2.68
CA ALA A 130 -15.95 3.59 -3.52
C ALA A 130 -15.96 4.58 -4.72
N GLU A 131 -15.46 5.80 -4.50
CA GLU A 131 -15.42 6.86 -5.51
C GLU A 131 -14.12 6.87 -6.32
N ASP A 132 -13.01 6.56 -5.68
CA ASP A 132 -11.66 6.63 -6.24
C ASP A 132 -10.88 5.35 -5.89
N PRO A 133 -10.84 4.35 -6.79
CA PRO A 133 -10.13 3.10 -6.56
C PRO A 133 -8.64 3.32 -6.32
N ARG A 134 -8.17 2.95 -5.12
CA ARG A 134 -6.78 3.07 -4.67
C ARG A 134 -6.33 1.79 -3.98
N ILE A 135 -5.03 1.63 -3.86
CA ILE A 135 -4.43 0.54 -3.10
C ILE A 135 -4.37 0.97 -1.63
N LEU A 136 -5.11 0.27 -0.78
CA LEU A 136 -5.10 0.55 0.66
C LEU A 136 -3.84 -0.03 1.32
N LEU A 137 -3.06 0.82 1.98
CA LEU A 137 -1.93 0.42 2.81
C LEU A 137 -2.30 0.61 4.28
N THR A 138 -2.28 -0.46 5.04
CA THR A 138 -2.61 -0.43 6.47
C THR A 138 -1.92 -1.57 7.21
N ARG A 139 -1.91 -1.51 8.53
CA ARG A 139 -1.53 -2.60 9.43
C ARG A 139 -2.76 -3.30 10.05
N ASP A 140 -3.94 -2.74 9.82
CA ASP A 140 -5.19 -3.34 10.28
C ASP A 140 -5.73 -4.33 9.24
N ARG A 141 -5.66 -5.61 9.59
CA ARG A 141 -6.18 -6.73 8.77
C ARG A 141 -7.69 -6.64 8.55
N ARG A 142 -8.44 -6.15 9.55
CA ARG A 142 -9.91 -6.05 9.48
C ARG A 142 -10.34 -5.01 8.47
N LEU A 143 -9.58 -3.92 8.38
CA LEU A 143 -9.81 -2.89 7.37
C LEU A 143 -9.64 -3.45 5.96
N LEU A 144 -8.62 -4.29 5.73
CA LEU A 144 -8.39 -4.97 4.44
C LEU A 144 -9.47 -6.01 4.08
N MET A 145 -10.19 -6.56 5.06
CA MET A 145 -11.27 -7.53 4.84
C MET A 145 -12.61 -6.88 4.48
N ARG A 146 -12.71 -5.56 4.51
CA ARG A 146 -13.93 -4.85 4.10
C ARG A 146 -14.23 -5.09 2.62
N LYS A 147 -15.49 -5.29 2.28
CA LYS A 147 -15.93 -5.59 0.90
C LYS A 147 -15.53 -4.52 -0.12
N VAL A 148 -15.50 -3.25 0.29
CA VAL A 148 -15.11 -2.13 -0.57
C VAL A 148 -13.61 -2.13 -0.94
N VAL A 149 -12.77 -2.79 -0.15
CA VAL A 149 -11.33 -2.87 -0.39
C VAL A 149 -11.07 -3.96 -1.42
N GLN A 150 -10.85 -3.58 -2.66
CA GLN A 150 -10.53 -4.51 -3.75
C GLN A 150 -9.02 -4.77 -3.84
N HIS A 151 -8.22 -3.73 -3.60
CA HIS A 151 -6.76 -3.79 -3.62
C HIS A 151 -6.20 -3.23 -2.31
N GLY A 152 -5.32 -3.96 -1.69
CA GLY A 152 -4.72 -3.54 -0.43
C GLY A 152 -3.55 -4.41 -0.04
N TYR A 153 -2.79 -3.93 0.94
CA TYR A 153 -1.63 -4.62 1.47
C TYR A 153 -1.46 -4.37 2.97
N CYS A 154 -1.23 -5.44 3.70
CA CYS A 154 -0.95 -5.39 5.12
C CYS A 154 0.54 -5.20 5.35
N LEU A 155 0.96 -4.04 5.82
CA LEU A 155 2.36 -3.76 6.14
C LEU A 155 2.84 -4.64 7.30
N ARG A 156 3.99 -5.31 7.12
CA ARG A 156 4.63 -6.17 8.11
C ARG A 156 5.60 -5.39 8.97
N SER A 157 6.37 -4.48 8.36
CA SER A 157 7.37 -3.68 9.02
C SER A 157 6.77 -2.58 9.90
N LEU A 158 7.50 -2.21 10.96
CA LEU A 158 7.12 -1.13 11.88
C LEU A 158 7.78 0.19 11.47
N GLU A 159 9.00 0.11 10.98
CA GLU A 159 9.82 1.26 10.65
C GLU A 159 9.48 1.83 9.26
N PRO A 160 9.25 3.14 9.13
CA PRO A 160 8.84 3.75 7.88
C PRO A 160 9.78 3.53 6.69
N PRO A 161 11.12 3.51 6.84
CA PRO A 161 12.02 3.16 5.74
C PRO A 161 11.82 1.73 5.24
N GLU A 162 11.63 0.77 6.14
CA GLU A 162 11.38 -0.63 5.82
C GLU A 162 10.01 -0.81 5.16
N GLN A 163 8.98 -0.10 5.65
CA GLN A 163 7.66 -0.06 5.02
C GLN A 163 7.74 0.44 3.57
N LEU A 164 8.57 1.45 3.30
CA LEU A 164 8.78 1.93 1.94
C LEU A 164 9.38 0.85 1.04
N VAL A 165 10.44 0.18 1.51
CA VAL A 165 11.08 -0.93 0.80
C VAL A 165 10.05 -2.02 0.50
N GLU A 166 9.29 -2.42 1.50
CA GLU A 166 8.23 -3.42 1.43
C GLU A 166 7.17 -3.07 0.35
N VAL A 167 6.69 -1.82 0.33
CA VAL A 167 5.70 -1.34 -0.65
C VAL A 167 6.29 -1.29 -2.06
N VAL A 168 7.53 -0.77 -2.21
CA VAL A 168 8.18 -0.67 -3.51
C VAL A 168 8.39 -2.05 -4.12
N HIS A 169 8.80 -3.03 -3.33
CA HIS A 169 8.93 -4.43 -3.77
C HIS A 169 7.59 -5.07 -4.09
N ARG A 170 6.63 -4.94 -3.17
CA ARG A 170 5.32 -5.58 -3.31
C ARG A 170 4.59 -5.18 -4.59
N PHE A 171 4.75 -3.91 -4.99
CA PHE A 171 4.05 -3.36 -6.15
C PHE A 171 4.95 -3.11 -7.36
N ASP A 172 6.21 -3.55 -7.32
CA ASP A 172 7.21 -3.37 -8.39
C ASP A 172 7.28 -1.91 -8.89
N LEU A 173 7.54 -0.99 -7.96
CA LEU A 173 7.45 0.45 -8.25
C LEU A 173 8.75 1.07 -8.74
N VAL A 174 9.87 0.36 -8.74
CA VAL A 174 11.21 0.93 -9.01
C VAL A 174 11.27 1.73 -10.29
N VAL A 175 10.67 1.21 -11.37
CA VAL A 175 10.67 1.86 -12.70
C VAL A 175 9.70 3.05 -12.80
N LYS A 176 8.81 3.20 -11.82
CA LYS A 176 7.79 4.27 -11.78
C LYS A 176 8.17 5.43 -10.87
N ILE A 177 9.36 5.38 -10.25
CA ILE A 177 9.84 6.43 -9.34
C ILE A 177 10.11 7.72 -10.11
N ALA A 178 9.41 8.80 -9.75
CA ALA A 178 9.53 10.14 -10.35
C ALA A 178 9.59 11.22 -9.24
N PRO A 179 10.75 11.50 -8.65
CA PRO A 179 10.89 12.50 -7.58
C PRO A 179 10.43 13.89 -8.01
N LEU A 180 10.08 14.74 -7.05
CA LEU A 180 9.59 16.11 -7.26
C LEU A 180 8.30 16.21 -8.10
N HIS A 181 7.52 15.15 -8.16
CA HIS A 181 6.24 15.11 -8.86
C HIS A 181 5.06 15.48 -7.94
N ARG A 182 5.17 15.18 -6.65
CA ARG A 182 4.11 15.40 -5.66
C ARG A 182 4.57 16.23 -4.46
N CYS A 183 3.67 17.07 -3.97
CA CYS A 183 3.87 17.80 -2.73
C CYS A 183 3.88 16.84 -1.54
N LEU A 184 4.94 16.89 -0.73
CA LEU A 184 5.07 16.01 0.45
C LEU A 184 4.01 16.29 1.50
N ARG A 185 3.51 17.54 1.55
CA ARG A 185 2.52 17.98 2.54
C ARG A 185 1.09 17.61 2.15
N CYS A 186 0.68 17.93 0.90
CA CYS A 186 -0.73 17.87 0.51
C CYS A 186 -1.00 16.98 -0.72
N ASN A 187 0.01 16.23 -1.18
CA ASN A 187 -0.11 15.32 -2.32
C ASN A 187 -0.42 15.97 -3.69
N HIS A 188 -0.62 17.30 -3.75
CA HIS A 188 -0.93 17.97 -5.01
C HIS A 188 0.25 17.87 -5.99
N PRO A 189 0.02 17.74 -7.31
CA PRO A 189 1.08 17.78 -8.31
C PRO A 189 1.90 19.07 -8.19
N LEU A 190 3.22 18.94 -8.28
CA LEU A 190 4.14 20.07 -8.27
C LEU A 190 4.25 20.65 -9.68
N GLN A 191 4.46 21.96 -9.77
CA GLN A 191 4.71 22.70 -11.02
C GLN A 191 6.15 23.20 -11.02
N ALA A 192 6.88 22.98 -12.11
CA ALA A 192 8.17 23.62 -12.32
C ALA A 192 7.98 25.13 -12.42
N VAL A 193 8.84 25.88 -11.73
CA VAL A 193 8.83 27.35 -11.75
C VAL A 193 10.23 27.89 -11.96
N SER A 194 10.33 29.07 -12.57
CA SER A 194 11.62 29.71 -12.72
C SER A 194 12.17 30.16 -11.36
N LYS A 195 13.49 30.27 -11.26
CA LYS A 195 14.17 30.72 -10.04
C LYS A 195 13.74 32.16 -9.66
N GLU A 196 13.55 32.99 -10.66
CA GLU A 196 13.14 34.41 -10.50
C GLU A 196 11.76 34.48 -9.82
N ALA A 197 10.84 33.62 -10.17
CA ALA A 197 9.49 33.61 -9.62
C ALA A 197 9.44 33.28 -8.11
N VAL A 198 10.49 32.65 -7.57
CA VAL A 198 10.56 32.26 -6.15
C VAL A 198 11.75 32.90 -5.41
N LEU A 199 12.52 33.73 -6.07
CA LEU A 199 13.80 34.26 -5.60
C LEU A 199 13.71 34.88 -4.20
N ASP A 200 12.71 35.74 -3.96
CA ASP A 200 12.56 36.46 -2.68
C ASP A 200 12.23 35.54 -1.50
N ARG A 201 11.77 34.35 -1.79
CA ARG A 201 11.37 33.34 -0.78
C ARG A 201 12.48 32.36 -0.46
N LEU A 202 13.59 32.36 -1.20
CA LEU A 202 14.69 31.43 -1.05
C LEU A 202 15.71 31.89 -0.02
N GLN A 203 16.27 30.97 0.74
CA GLN A 203 17.40 31.22 1.62
C GLN A 203 18.67 31.56 0.80
N PRO A 204 19.62 32.35 1.31
CA PRO A 204 20.82 32.77 0.57
C PRO A 204 21.62 31.63 -0.06
N LEU A 205 21.83 30.55 0.67
CA LEU A 205 22.55 29.39 0.14
C LEU A 205 21.73 28.66 -0.94
N THR A 206 20.42 28.58 -0.78
CA THR A 206 19.53 27.96 -1.78
C THR A 206 19.56 28.79 -3.09
N LYS A 207 19.52 30.10 -3.00
CA LYS A 207 19.69 31.03 -4.16
C LYS A 207 20.99 30.77 -4.91
N ARG A 208 22.08 30.52 -4.16
CA ARG A 208 23.42 30.38 -4.73
C ARG A 208 23.65 29.03 -5.43
N TYR A 209 23.11 27.94 -4.87
CA TYR A 209 23.52 26.58 -5.26
C TYR A 209 22.48 25.81 -6.05
N PHE A 210 21.23 26.32 -6.18
CA PHE A 210 20.16 25.58 -6.85
C PHE A 210 19.48 26.45 -7.91
N ASP A 211 19.10 25.81 -9.04
CA ASP A 211 18.49 26.50 -10.18
C ASP A 211 17.13 25.89 -10.59
N GLU A 212 16.86 24.65 -10.19
CA GLU A 212 15.61 23.98 -10.48
C GLU A 212 14.67 24.01 -9.28
N PHE A 213 13.48 24.62 -9.46
CA PHE A 213 12.48 24.76 -8.41
C PHE A 213 11.12 24.27 -8.85
N HIS A 214 10.38 23.73 -7.88
CA HIS A 214 9.00 23.32 -8.05
C HIS A 214 8.14 23.96 -6.98
N LEU A 215 6.95 24.41 -7.35
CA LEU A 215 5.97 25.03 -6.46
C LEU A 215 4.74 24.15 -6.36
N CYS A 216 4.21 24.00 -5.14
CA CYS A 216 2.91 23.43 -4.94
C CYS A 216 1.83 24.52 -5.08
N PRO A 217 0.95 24.48 -6.10
CA PRO A 217 -0.07 25.51 -6.27
C PRO A 217 -1.15 25.49 -5.19
N ALA A 218 -1.31 24.37 -4.46
CA ALA A 218 -2.33 24.23 -3.43
C ALA A 218 -1.89 24.73 -2.04
N CYS A 219 -0.63 24.51 -1.65
CA CYS A 219 -0.13 24.92 -0.33
C CYS A 219 1.06 25.88 -0.39
N ASP A 220 1.39 26.36 -1.56
CA ASP A 220 2.40 27.37 -1.83
C ASP A 220 3.82 27.04 -1.31
N LYS A 221 4.14 25.74 -1.20
CA LYS A 221 5.44 25.25 -0.73
C LYS A 221 6.39 25.06 -1.90
N ILE A 222 7.63 25.54 -1.73
CA ILE A 222 8.70 25.43 -2.73
C ILE A 222 9.53 24.16 -2.44
N TYR A 223 9.93 23.48 -3.51
CA TYR A 223 10.75 22.27 -3.50
C TYR A 223 11.92 22.41 -4.47
N TRP A 224 13.08 21.85 -4.13
CA TRP A 224 14.29 21.79 -4.96
C TRP A 224 15.10 20.56 -4.63
N LYS A 225 16.08 20.19 -5.48
CA LYS A 225 17.00 19.08 -5.24
C LYS A 225 18.06 19.47 -4.21
N GLY A 226 17.72 19.54 -2.94
CA GLY A 226 18.63 19.78 -1.84
C GLY A 226 19.05 18.51 -1.09
N SER A 227 19.68 18.68 0.06
CA SER A 227 20.18 17.57 0.91
C SER A 227 19.12 16.52 1.30
N HIS A 228 17.84 16.86 1.25
CA HIS A 228 16.75 15.90 1.42
C HIS A 228 16.64 14.94 0.22
N VAL A 229 16.91 15.40 -0.98
CA VAL A 229 16.91 14.57 -2.20
C VAL A 229 18.09 13.61 -2.20
N GLU A 230 19.27 14.04 -1.75
CA GLU A 230 20.42 13.14 -1.62
C GLU A 230 20.17 11.98 -0.65
N ARG A 231 19.50 12.24 0.48
CA ARG A 231 19.08 11.18 1.41
C ARG A 231 18.08 10.23 0.78
N MET A 232 17.20 10.75 -0.04
CA MET A 232 16.22 9.99 -0.79
C MET A 232 16.87 9.13 -1.86
N GLU A 233 17.83 9.66 -2.61
CA GLU A 233 18.59 8.92 -3.61
C GLU A 233 19.30 7.72 -2.99
N LYS A 234 19.90 7.89 -1.80
CA LYS A 234 20.48 6.78 -1.03
C LYS A 234 19.42 5.74 -0.63
N LEU A 235 18.23 6.18 -0.25
CA LEU A 235 17.12 5.28 0.09
C LEU A 235 16.62 4.55 -1.17
N ILE A 236 16.46 5.25 -2.28
CA ILE A 236 16.09 4.66 -3.58
C ILE A 236 17.14 3.64 -4.03
N GLU A 237 18.43 3.96 -3.91
CA GLU A 237 19.51 3.03 -4.23
C GLU A 237 19.49 1.79 -3.34
N SER A 238 19.22 1.95 -2.04
CA SER A 238 19.07 0.80 -1.13
C SER A 238 17.90 -0.09 -1.53
N VAL A 239 16.77 0.51 -1.89
CA VAL A 239 15.59 -0.21 -2.40
C VAL A 239 15.91 -0.95 -3.70
N LYS A 240 16.59 -0.29 -4.65
CA LYS A 240 17.00 -0.90 -5.93
C LYS A 240 17.94 -2.09 -5.73
N ARG A 241 18.93 -1.97 -4.84
CA ARG A 241 19.88 -3.07 -4.56
C ARG A 241 19.17 -4.31 -4.01
N ILE A 242 18.21 -4.13 -3.14
CA ILE A 242 17.43 -5.25 -2.57
C ILE A 242 16.53 -5.89 -3.63
N SER A 243 16.10 -5.14 -4.68
CA SER A 243 15.22 -5.64 -5.75
C SER A 243 15.94 -6.51 -6.79
N TYR A 244 17.25 -6.42 -6.91
CA TYR A 244 18.05 -7.10 -7.95
C TYR A 244 19.10 -8.06 -7.37
N GLY A 245 19.13 -8.31 -6.09
CA GLY A 245 19.92 -9.33 -5.40
C GLY A 245 19.07 -10.48 -4.90
#